data_07ba8588a3653078fcbce8d65edf33a7
#
_entry.id   07ba8588a3653078fcbce8d65edf33a7
#
_cell.length_a   1.000
_cell.length_b   1.000
_cell.length_c   1.000
_cell.angle_alpha   90.00
_cell.angle_beta   90.00
_cell.angle_gamma   90.00
#
_symmetry.space_group_name_H-M   'P 1'
#
loop_
_entity.id
_entity.type
_entity.pdbx_description
1 polymer ?
#
loop_
_entity_poly.entity_id
_entity_poly.type
_entity_poly.pdbx_seq_one_letter_code
_entity_poly.pdbx_strand_id
1 'polypeptide(L)'
;MTENVWTIDELVALTDKVQKAETEYNGKKFIFQYCELTEAEEPKLKLPSQGASDEVMNEAYKEIGQARILAMILKANEKNPEGASVTEENWPLLPSTVRWGVSNSILGSADDANFRELDETSA
;
A
#
# COMPACT_ATOMS: atom_id res chain seq x y z
N MET A 1 -6.84 28.77 -14.39
CA MET A 1 -5.67 27.98 -14.12
C MET A 1 -5.97 26.85 -13.18
N THR A 2 -5.51 25.70 -13.53
CA THR A 2 -5.82 24.54 -12.73
C THR A 2 -4.74 24.30 -11.70
N GLU A 3 -5.15 24.23 -10.49
CA GLU A 3 -4.25 23.95 -9.41
C GLU A 3 -4.08 22.45 -9.28
N ASN A 4 -2.86 21.97 -9.24
CA ASN A 4 -2.61 20.57 -8.92
C ASN A 4 -2.51 20.43 -7.40
N VAL A 5 -3.55 20.86 -6.75
CA VAL A 5 -3.60 20.86 -5.29
C VAL A 5 -4.80 20.05 -4.84
N TRP A 6 -4.57 19.14 -3.94
CA TRP A 6 -5.65 18.33 -3.36
C TRP A 6 -6.49 19.17 -2.42
N THR A 7 -7.80 18.93 -2.44
CA THR A 7 -8.69 19.44 -1.41
C THR A 7 -8.89 18.36 -0.35
N ILE A 8 -9.34 18.76 0.81
CA ILE A 8 -9.61 17.79 1.89
C ILE A 8 -10.67 16.79 1.45
N ASP A 9 -11.72 17.27 0.79
CA ASP A 9 -12.80 16.39 0.33
C ASP A 9 -12.31 15.34 -0.67
N GLU A 10 -11.42 15.76 -1.57
CA GLU A 10 -10.83 14.83 -2.54
C GLU A 10 -9.96 13.77 -1.86
N LEU A 11 -9.18 14.18 -0.87
CA LEU A 11 -8.34 13.26 -0.14
C LEU A 11 -9.16 12.25 0.66
N VAL A 12 -10.22 12.73 1.31
CA VAL A 12 -11.11 11.85 2.07
C VAL A 12 -11.78 10.85 1.12
N ALA A 13 -12.18 11.30 -0.06
CA ALA A 13 -12.83 10.43 -1.04
C ALA A 13 -11.92 9.30 -1.53
N LEU A 14 -10.59 9.49 -1.49
CA LEU A 14 -9.67 8.43 -1.88
C LEU A 14 -9.79 7.19 -1.00
N THR A 15 -10.20 7.35 0.25
CA THR A 15 -10.34 6.22 1.15
C THR A 15 -11.48 5.29 0.76
N ASP A 16 -12.41 5.75 -0.07
CA ASP A 16 -13.50 4.93 -0.58
C ASP A 16 -13.30 4.47 -2.01
N LYS A 17 -12.22 4.89 -2.64
CA LYS A 17 -11.98 4.60 -4.04
C LYS A 17 -11.14 3.33 -4.22
N VAL A 18 -11.69 2.35 -4.95
CA VAL A 18 -10.95 1.16 -5.32
C VAL A 18 -9.99 1.52 -6.44
N GLN A 19 -8.70 1.31 -6.20
CA GLN A 19 -7.66 1.58 -7.18
C GLN A 19 -7.04 0.28 -7.64
N LYS A 20 -6.50 0.28 -8.85
CA LYS A 20 -5.81 -0.89 -9.39
C LYS A 20 -4.34 -0.59 -9.54
N ALA A 21 -3.53 -1.60 -9.31
CA ALA A 21 -2.09 -1.51 -9.49
C ALA A 21 -1.60 -2.81 -10.10
N GLU A 22 -0.37 -2.81 -10.57
CA GLU A 22 0.21 -4.01 -11.14
C GLU A 22 1.67 -4.13 -10.75
N THR A 23 2.13 -5.36 -10.67
CA THR A 23 3.54 -5.67 -10.51
C THR A 23 3.91 -6.73 -11.53
N GLU A 24 5.18 -6.80 -11.89
CA GLU A 24 5.65 -7.78 -12.86
C GLU A 24 6.54 -8.80 -12.18
N TYR A 25 6.34 -10.05 -12.53
CA TYR A 25 7.13 -11.16 -12.00
C TYR A 25 7.37 -12.16 -13.12
N ASN A 26 8.64 -12.42 -13.41
CA ASN A 26 9.07 -13.35 -14.47
C ASN A 26 8.41 -13.06 -15.82
N GLY A 27 8.31 -11.79 -16.18
CA GLY A 27 7.79 -11.35 -17.46
C GLY A 27 6.27 -11.32 -17.57
N LYS A 28 5.58 -11.66 -16.49
CA LYS A 28 4.12 -11.62 -16.47
C LYS A 28 3.63 -10.60 -15.45
N LYS A 29 2.55 -9.94 -15.80
CA LYS A 29 1.96 -8.92 -14.91
C LYS A 29 0.96 -9.54 -13.97
N PHE A 30 0.97 -9.05 -12.73
CA PHE A 30 -0.02 -9.40 -11.73
C PHE A 30 -0.79 -8.16 -11.37
N ILE A 31 -2.09 -8.16 -11.59
CA ILE A 31 -2.96 -7.01 -11.35
C ILE A 31 -3.75 -7.26 -10.06
N PHE A 32 -3.81 -6.25 -9.22
CA PHE A 32 -4.54 -6.34 -7.96
C PHE A 32 -5.19 -5.00 -7.66
N GLN A 33 -6.05 -4.99 -6.65
CA GLN A 33 -6.75 -3.77 -6.24
C GLN A 33 -6.44 -3.42 -4.79
N TYR A 34 -6.58 -2.16 -4.46
CA TYR A 34 -6.36 -1.67 -3.11
C TYR A 34 -7.18 -0.39 -2.87
N CYS A 35 -7.35 -0.04 -1.60
CA CYS A 35 -7.95 1.22 -1.18
C CYS A 35 -7.05 1.88 -0.16
N GLU A 36 -7.04 3.20 -0.13
CA GLU A 36 -6.37 3.92 0.94
C GLU A 36 -7.13 3.69 2.24
N LEU A 37 -6.40 3.74 3.35
CA LEU A 37 -6.97 3.51 4.67
C LEU A 37 -7.14 4.82 5.42
N THR A 38 -8.20 4.89 6.21
CA THR A 38 -8.32 5.95 7.21
C THR A 38 -7.51 5.53 8.44
N GLU A 39 -7.28 6.47 9.34
CA GLU A 39 -6.55 6.18 10.58
C GLU A 39 -7.17 5.02 11.36
N ALA A 40 -8.51 4.99 11.43
CA ALA A 40 -9.21 3.93 12.14
C ALA A 40 -9.06 2.56 11.50
N GLU A 41 -8.79 2.51 10.20
CA GLU A 41 -8.68 1.28 9.45
C GLU A 41 -7.27 0.71 9.43
N GLU A 42 -6.27 1.49 9.82
CA GLU A 42 -4.90 1.01 9.83
C GLU A 42 -4.70 -0.06 10.89
N PRO A 43 -3.94 -1.13 10.57
CA PRO A 43 -3.65 -2.17 11.55
C PRO A 43 -2.89 -1.60 12.74
N LYS A 44 -3.27 -2.02 13.94
CA LYS A 44 -2.64 -1.53 15.16
C LYS A 44 -1.75 -2.62 15.74
N LEU A 45 -0.51 -2.63 15.29
CA LEU A 45 0.48 -3.58 15.76
C LEU A 45 1.39 -2.88 16.76
N LYS A 46 1.80 -3.64 17.76
CA LYS A 46 2.68 -3.10 18.80
C LYS A 46 4.13 -3.15 18.34
N LEU A 47 4.84 -2.06 18.60
CA LEU A 47 6.27 -2.04 18.40
C LEU A 47 6.97 -2.76 19.56
N PRO A 48 8.16 -3.32 19.32
CA PRO A 48 8.94 -3.92 20.39
C PRO A 48 9.25 -2.91 21.46
N SER A 49 9.55 -3.38 22.66
CA SER A 49 9.87 -2.52 23.78
C SER A 49 11.17 -1.76 23.51
N GLN A 50 11.36 -0.67 24.24
CA GLN A 50 12.60 0.10 24.17
C GLN A 50 13.77 -0.79 24.48
N GLY A 51 14.87 -0.58 23.77
CA GLY A 51 16.06 -1.38 23.94
C GLY A 51 16.13 -2.61 23.04
N ALA A 52 15.10 -2.85 22.24
CA ALA A 52 15.14 -3.92 21.25
C ALA A 52 16.25 -3.66 20.23
N SER A 53 16.85 -4.73 19.72
CA SER A 53 17.91 -4.60 18.72
C SER A 53 17.36 -4.00 17.42
N ASP A 54 18.26 -3.48 16.60
CA ASP A 54 17.88 -2.93 15.30
C ASP A 54 17.22 -3.99 14.44
N GLU A 55 17.67 -5.23 14.53
CA GLU A 55 17.08 -6.33 13.76
C GLU A 55 15.63 -6.57 14.16
N VAL A 56 15.36 -6.57 15.48
CA VAL A 56 14.00 -6.77 15.99
C VAL A 56 13.10 -5.61 15.58
N MET A 57 13.59 -4.39 15.64
CA MET A 57 12.82 -3.22 15.22
C MET A 57 12.54 -3.27 13.73
N ASN A 58 13.52 -3.63 12.92
CA ASN A 58 13.33 -3.71 11.47
C ASN A 58 12.30 -4.77 11.09
N GLU A 59 12.32 -5.93 11.77
CA GLU A 59 11.33 -6.97 11.53
C GLU A 59 9.93 -6.48 11.89
N ALA A 60 9.80 -5.77 13.00
CA ALA A 60 8.52 -5.22 13.42
C ALA A 60 7.98 -4.23 12.39
N TYR A 61 8.82 -3.35 11.87
CA TYR A 61 8.40 -2.40 10.84
C TYR A 61 7.99 -3.09 9.55
N LYS A 62 8.68 -4.17 9.19
CA LYS A 62 8.29 -4.96 8.01
C LYS A 62 6.91 -5.59 8.20
N GLU A 63 6.66 -6.15 9.38
CA GLU A 63 5.37 -6.76 9.68
C GLU A 63 4.25 -5.73 9.63
N ILE A 64 4.49 -4.55 10.19
CA ILE A 64 3.52 -3.46 10.16
C ILE A 64 3.24 -3.05 8.72
N GLY A 65 4.28 -2.90 7.92
CA GLY A 65 4.14 -2.53 6.52
C GLY A 65 3.36 -3.56 5.73
N GLN A 66 3.66 -4.85 5.92
CA GLN A 66 2.94 -5.92 5.23
C GLN A 66 1.48 -6.00 5.67
N ALA A 67 1.22 -5.82 6.94
CA ALA A 67 -0.15 -5.83 7.47
C ALA A 67 -0.95 -4.67 6.88
N ARG A 68 -0.34 -3.51 6.76
CA ARG A 68 -0.98 -2.34 6.18
C ARG A 68 -1.34 -2.56 4.71
N ILE A 69 -0.40 -3.10 3.95
CA ILE A 69 -0.63 -3.39 2.52
C ILE A 69 -1.79 -4.39 2.37
N LEU A 70 -1.79 -5.43 3.17
CA LEU A 70 -2.87 -6.42 3.12
C LEU A 70 -4.21 -5.78 3.48
N ALA A 71 -4.24 -4.93 4.51
CA ALA A 71 -5.47 -4.25 4.90
C ALA A 71 -6.01 -3.38 3.76
N MET A 72 -5.14 -2.70 3.02
CA MET A 72 -5.54 -1.89 1.87
C MET A 72 -6.19 -2.74 0.79
N ILE A 73 -5.62 -3.91 0.55
CA ILE A 73 -6.15 -4.83 -0.47
C ILE A 73 -7.48 -5.43 -0.01
N LEU A 74 -7.57 -5.84 1.25
CA LEU A 74 -8.80 -6.44 1.77
C LEU A 74 -9.95 -5.43 1.78
N LYS A 75 -9.65 -4.17 2.06
CA LYS A 75 -10.66 -3.13 1.99
C LYS A 75 -11.24 -3.00 0.57
N ALA A 76 -10.37 -3.03 -0.43
CA ALA A 76 -10.80 -3.00 -1.83
C ALA A 76 -11.64 -4.23 -2.17
N ASN A 77 -11.26 -5.40 -1.65
CA ASN A 77 -12.00 -6.63 -1.89
C ASN A 77 -13.41 -6.57 -1.31
N GLU A 78 -13.58 -5.90 -0.18
CA GLU A 78 -14.92 -5.71 0.39
C GLU A 78 -15.78 -4.81 -0.48
N LYS A 79 -15.18 -3.76 -1.03
CA LYS A 79 -15.90 -2.83 -1.90
C LYS A 79 -16.15 -3.39 -3.28
N ASN A 80 -15.26 -4.23 -3.77
CA ASN A 80 -15.35 -4.81 -5.11
C ASN A 80 -14.92 -6.28 -5.07
N PRO A 81 -15.81 -7.17 -4.59
CA PRO A 81 -15.46 -8.60 -4.46
C PRO A 81 -15.08 -9.26 -5.79
N GLU A 82 -15.62 -8.79 -6.90
CA GLU A 82 -15.35 -9.37 -8.21
C GLU A 82 -13.91 -9.14 -8.65
N GLY A 83 -13.27 -8.07 -8.16
CA GLY A 83 -11.89 -7.77 -8.49
C GLY A 83 -10.87 -8.38 -7.53
N ALA A 84 -11.33 -9.15 -6.55
CA ALA A 84 -10.44 -9.72 -5.53
C ALA A 84 -9.53 -10.77 -6.14
N SER A 85 -8.22 -10.60 -5.95
CA SER A 85 -7.22 -11.59 -6.35
C SER A 85 -6.34 -11.97 -5.16
N VAL A 86 -5.93 -10.98 -4.37
CA VAL A 86 -5.17 -11.21 -3.15
C VAL A 86 -6.15 -11.28 -2.00
N THR A 87 -6.05 -12.33 -1.17
CA THR A 87 -6.92 -12.52 -0.01
C THR A 87 -6.06 -12.74 1.21
N GLU A 88 -6.71 -12.70 2.38
CA GLU A 88 -6.01 -12.97 3.62
C GLU A 88 -5.41 -14.38 3.63
N GLU A 89 -6.11 -15.32 3.01
CA GLU A 89 -5.66 -16.70 2.95
C GLU A 89 -4.49 -16.92 2.01
N ASN A 90 -4.50 -16.26 0.84
CA ASN A 90 -3.44 -16.52 -0.13
C ASN A 90 -2.24 -15.58 0.01
N TRP A 91 -2.39 -14.45 0.71
CA TRP A 91 -1.29 -13.51 0.89
C TRP A 91 -0.01 -14.17 1.42
N PRO A 92 -0.07 -14.95 2.52
CA PRO A 92 1.15 -15.59 3.03
C PRO A 92 1.68 -16.70 2.13
N LEU A 93 0.89 -17.15 1.17
CA LEU A 93 1.30 -18.22 0.25
C LEU A 93 1.97 -17.68 -1.01
N LEU A 94 1.89 -16.37 -1.26
CA LEU A 94 2.52 -15.76 -2.42
C LEU A 94 4.04 -15.77 -2.26
N PRO A 95 4.77 -15.90 -3.38
CA PRO A 95 6.23 -15.74 -3.32
C PRO A 95 6.59 -14.39 -2.68
N SER A 96 7.62 -14.39 -1.85
CA SER A 96 8.01 -13.17 -1.15
C SER A 96 8.33 -12.03 -2.13
N THR A 97 8.94 -12.37 -3.27
CA THR A 97 9.25 -11.38 -4.30
C THR A 97 7.98 -10.73 -4.84
N VAL A 98 6.91 -11.52 -5.01
CA VAL A 98 5.63 -10.97 -5.46
C VAL A 98 5.02 -10.05 -4.40
N ARG A 99 5.08 -10.43 -3.12
CA ARG A 99 4.61 -9.58 -2.05
C ARG A 99 5.37 -8.25 -1.98
N TRP A 100 6.68 -8.30 -2.18
CA TRP A 100 7.50 -7.10 -2.29
C TRP A 100 7.07 -6.24 -3.47
N GLY A 101 6.83 -6.87 -4.62
CA GLY A 101 6.37 -6.18 -5.81
C GLY A 101 5.02 -5.50 -5.59
N VAL A 102 4.10 -6.19 -4.93
CA VAL A 102 2.78 -5.62 -4.60
C VAL A 102 2.95 -4.41 -3.69
N SER A 103 3.75 -4.55 -2.64
CA SER A 103 3.99 -3.45 -1.70
C SER A 103 4.62 -2.25 -2.41
N ASN A 104 5.62 -2.50 -3.24
CA ASN A 104 6.30 -1.42 -3.97
C ASN A 104 5.40 -0.75 -4.98
N SER A 105 4.49 -1.49 -5.61
CA SER A 105 3.55 -0.92 -6.56
C SER A 105 2.63 0.10 -5.90
N ILE A 106 2.21 -0.16 -4.68
CA ILE A 106 1.37 0.76 -3.92
C ILE A 106 2.20 1.93 -3.40
N LEU A 107 3.28 1.63 -2.70
CA LEU A 107 4.13 2.65 -2.08
C LEU A 107 4.90 3.46 -3.12
N GLY A 108 5.41 2.77 -4.14
CA GLY A 108 6.17 3.42 -5.19
C GLY A 108 5.37 4.41 -6.00
N SER A 109 4.10 4.11 -6.25
CA SER A 109 3.23 5.03 -6.98
C SER A 109 3.05 6.34 -6.22
N ALA A 110 2.87 6.26 -4.91
CA ALA A 110 2.75 7.44 -4.06
C ALA A 110 4.06 8.21 -4.01
N ASP A 111 5.17 7.49 -3.85
CA ASP A 111 6.50 8.10 -3.80
C ASP A 111 6.86 8.75 -5.13
N ASP A 112 6.55 8.10 -6.24
CA ASP A 112 6.82 8.67 -7.56
C ASP A 112 6.09 9.98 -7.77
N ALA A 113 4.84 10.05 -7.36
CA ALA A 113 4.07 11.27 -7.46
C ALA A 113 4.70 12.38 -6.63
N ASN A 114 5.13 12.07 -5.42
CA ASN A 114 5.79 13.02 -4.54
C ASN A 114 7.13 13.47 -5.11
N PHE A 115 7.90 12.53 -5.65
CA PHE A 115 9.19 12.85 -6.25
C PHE A 115 9.04 13.73 -7.47
N ARG A 116 8.06 13.51 -8.30
CA ARG A 116 7.81 14.33 -9.46
C ARG A 116 7.53 15.76 -9.07
N GLU A 117 6.73 15.96 -8.04
CA GLU A 117 6.41 17.27 -7.55
C GLU A 117 7.65 17.97 -7.02
N LEU A 118 8.48 17.24 -6.28
CA LEU A 118 9.72 17.78 -5.75
C LEU A 118 10.69 18.17 -6.87
N ASP A 119 10.81 17.30 -7.88
CA ASP A 119 11.68 17.55 -9.02
C ASP A 119 11.23 18.79 -9.78
N GLU A 120 9.94 18.94 -9.99
CA GLU A 120 9.40 20.11 -10.67
C GLU A 120 9.67 21.38 -9.88
N THR A 121 9.59 21.30 -8.56
CA THR A 121 9.85 22.45 -7.71
C THR A 121 11.34 22.78 -7.65
N SER A 122 12.19 21.77 -7.69
CA SER A 122 13.62 22.00 -7.59
C SER A 122 14.26 22.39 -8.92
N ALA A 123 13.55 22.15 -10.01
CA ALA A 123 14.03 22.57 -11.31
C ALA A 123 13.76 24.04 -11.54
#